data_4d5f9292921ada6cc2e1dc6bcd95c9d2
#
_entry.id   4d5f9292921ada6cc2e1dc6bcd95c9d2
#
_cell.length_a   1.000
_cell.length_b   1.000
_cell.length_c   1.000
_cell.angle_alpha   90.00
_cell.angle_beta   90.00
_cell.angle_gamma   90.00
#
_symmetry.space_group_name_H-M   'P 1'
#
loop_
_entity.id
_entity.type
_entity.pdbx_description
1 polymer ?
#
loop_
_entity_poly.entity_id
_entity_poly.type
_entity_poly.pdbx_seq_one_letter_code
_entity_poly.pdbx_strand_id
1 'polypeptide(L)'
;MQLKDMTMEDLGTCKKLIVEKDATTLIEGAGSKEAFKERISELESMLEKTTSDYDKKKLHERIAKLSNGVAVIKVGATTEAEMKDKKLRLEDALNATRAAIEEGIIIGGGACLANVSSEVRNELRSDVLDVQKGINIVLDSLTAPLYQIAENAGYDGDEIVKKQLAEKDNVGFDAKNGKWVDMFE
;
A
#
# COMPACT_ATOMS: atom_id res chain seq x y z
N MET A 1 4.86 -4.13 32.73
CA MET A 1 5.47 -5.42 33.11
C MET A 1 6.69 -5.63 32.22
N GLN A 2 7.84 -6.00 32.80
CA GLN A 2 9.04 -6.33 32.01
C GLN A 2 9.09 -7.84 31.76
N LEU A 3 9.68 -8.24 30.62
CA LEU A 3 9.71 -9.67 30.24
C LEU A 3 10.35 -10.59 31.30
N LYS A 4 11.34 -10.08 32.04
CA LYS A 4 12.04 -10.82 33.12
C LYS A 4 11.16 -11.08 34.34
N ASP A 5 10.07 -10.33 34.49
CA ASP A 5 9.17 -10.40 35.67
C ASP A 5 7.89 -11.19 35.34
N MET A 6 7.78 -11.73 34.09
CA MET A 6 6.62 -12.54 33.68
C MET A 6 6.68 -13.96 34.21
N THR A 7 5.54 -14.46 34.68
CA THR A 7 5.32 -15.82 35.11
C THR A 7 4.36 -16.56 34.16
N MET A 8 4.24 -17.88 34.30
CA MET A 8 3.28 -18.67 33.51
C MET A 8 1.82 -18.25 33.75
N GLU A 9 1.53 -17.65 34.90
CA GLU A 9 0.19 -17.19 35.27
C GLU A 9 -0.20 -15.90 34.53
N ASP A 10 0.79 -15.13 34.09
CA ASP A 10 0.58 -13.92 33.28
C ASP A 10 0.28 -14.24 31.79
N LEU A 11 0.54 -15.48 31.37
CA LEU A 11 0.23 -15.94 30.03
C LEU A 11 -1.23 -16.38 29.98
N GLY A 12 -2.01 -15.73 29.14
CA GLY A 12 -3.39 -16.13 28.87
C GLY A 12 -3.46 -17.45 28.09
N THR A 13 -4.67 -17.87 27.78
CA THR A 13 -4.94 -19.05 26.95
C THR A 13 -5.58 -18.66 25.63
N CYS A 14 -5.36 -19.44 24.59
CA CYS A 14 -5.98 -19.25 23.27
C CYS A 14 -6.27 -20.63 22.63
N LYS A 15 -7.20 -20.67 21.68
CA LYS A 15 -7.54 -21.90 20.97
C LYS A 15 -6.43 -22.33 20.01
N LYS A 16 -5.76 -21.37 19.36
CA LYS A 16 -4.68 -21.64 18.42
C LYS A 16 -3.63 -20.55 18.48
N LEU A 17 -2.38 -20.96 18.55
CA LEU A 17 -1.21 -20.10 18.44
C LEU A 17 -0.42 -20.48 17.18
N ILE A 18 -0.12 -19.50 16.35
CA ILE A 18 0.75 -19.63 15.17
C ILE A 18 1.97 -18.78 15.42
N VAL A 19 3.14 -19.41 15.49
CA VAL A 19 4.42 -18.71 15.66
C VAL A 19 5.21 -18.82 14.37
N GLU A 20 5.56 -17.68 13.82
CA GLU A 20 6.41 -17.54 12.63
C GLU A 20 7.67 -16.76 13.02
N LYS A 21 8.62 -16.66 12.09
CA LYS A 21 9.89 -15.96 12.34
C LYS A 21 9.68 -14.50 12.76
N ASP A 22 8.77 -13.80 12.11
CA ASP A 22 8.58 -12.35 12.24
C ASP A 22 7.22 -11.97 12.88
N ALA A 23 6.36 -12.96 13.16
CA ALA A 23 5.03 -12.72 13.70
C ALA A 23 4.54 -13.85 14.60
N THR A 24 3.73 -13.50 15.58
CA THR A 24 2.98 -14.46 16.42
C THR A 24 1.50 -14.10 16.38
N THR A 25 0.66 -15.02 15.92
CA THR A 25 -0.79 -14.83 15.80
C THR A 25 -1.52 -15.69 16.84
N LEU A 26 -2.29 -15.04 17.69
CA LEU A 26 -3.19 -15.70 18.65
C LEU A 26 -4.61 -15.66 18.08
N ILE A 27 -5.26 -16.81 18.03
CA ILE A 27 -6.63 -16.97 17.52
C ILE A 27 -7.51 -17.46 18.64
N GLU A 28 -8.64 -16.78 18.85
CA GLU A 28 -9.62 -17.07 19.89
C GLU A 28 -8.97 -17.11 21.29
N GLY A 29 -8.48 -15.96 21.76
CA GLY A 29 -7.99 -15.77 23.13
C GLY A 29 -9.14 -15.88 24.15
N ALA A 30 -8.85 -16.36 25.35
CA ALA A 30 -9.84 -16.59 26.41
C ALA A 30 -10.13 -15.34 27.29
N GLY A 31 -9.66 -14.15 26.92
CA GLY A 31 -9.91 -12.90 27.63
C GLY A 31 -11.38 -12.47 27.63
N SER A 32 -11.84 -11.79 28.70
CA SER A 32 -13.20 -11.27 28.76
C SER A 32 -13.38 -10.08 27.82
N LYS A 33 -14.61 -9.89 27.31
CA LYS A 33 -14.94 -8.74 26.45
C LYS A 33 -14.78 -7.40 27.17
N GLU A 34 -14.97 -7.39 28.48
CA GLU A 34 -14.80 -6.22 29.33
C GLU A 34 -13.33 -5.82 29.40
N ALA A 35 -12.42 -6.76 29.69
CA ALA A 35 -10.98 -6.52 29.70
C ALA A 35 -10.45 -6.02 28.35
N PHE A 36 -11.02 -6.51 27.22
CA PHE A 36 -10.69 -5.99 25.89
C PHE A 36 -11.08 -4.53 25.71
N LYS A 37 -12.28 -4.15 26.14
CA LYS A 37 -12.76 -2.76 26.05
C LYS A 37 -11.92 -1.82 26.91
N GLU A 38 -11.62 -2.23 28.14
CA GLU A 38 -10.75 -1.46 29.04
C GLU A 38 -9.37 -1.24 28.42
N ARG A 39 -8.79 -2.29 27.82
CA ARG A 39 -7.48 -2.17 27.18
C ARG A 39 -7.48 -1.27 25.95
N ILE A 40 -8.54 -1.30 25.15
CA ILE A 40 -8.71 -0.39 24.01
C ILE A 40 -8.81 1.05 24.50
N SER A 41 -9.61 1.33 25.53
CA SER A 41 -9.76 2.66 26.10
C SER A 41 -8.44 3.20 26.70
N GLU A 42 -7.64 2.35 27.33
CA GLU A 42 -6.28 2.73 27.76
C GLU A 42 -5.38 3.15 26.59
N LEU A 43 -5.40 2.36 25.49
CA LEU A 43 -4.60 2.66 24.30
C LEU A 43 -5.07 3.94 23.59
N GLU A 44 -6.36 4.20 23.55
CA GLU A 44 -6.94 5.45 23.04
C GLU A 44 -6.48 6.64 23.88
N SER A 45 -6.51 6.52 25.20
CA SER A 45 -6.00 7.56 26.10
C SER A 45 -4.49 7.81 25.96
N MET A 46 -3.71 6.76 25.65
CA MET A 46 -2.30 6.90 25.33
C MET A 46 -2.09 7.62 23.99
N LEU A 47 -2.92 7.31 22.99
CA LEU A 47 -2.88 7.93 21.66
C LEU A 47 -3.10 9.45 21.72
N GLU A 48 -4.06 9.90 22.54
CA GLU A 48 -4.33 11.33 22.75
C GLU A 48 -3.15 12.08 23.38
N LYS A 49 -2.41 11.41 24.26
CA LYS A 49 -1.27 12.00 24.99
C LYS A 49 0.05 11.96 24.21
N THR A 50 0.13 11.12 23.20
CA THR A 50 1.36 10.89 22.43
C THR A 50 1.55 11.98 21.37
N THR A 51 2.74 12.57 21.32
CA THR A 51 3.12 13.60 20.33
C THR A 51 3.92 13.06 19.16
N SER A 52 4.52 11.86 19.30
CA SER A 52 5.32 11.20 18.27
C SER A 52 4.42 10.55 17.22
N ASP A 53 4.59 10.92 15.95
CA ASP A 53 3.81 10.34 14.85
C ASP A 53 4.08 8.84 14.66
N TYR A 54 5.31 8.38 14.91
CA TYR A 54 5.65 6.97 14.90
C TYR A 54 4.88 6.18 15.96
N ASP A 55 4.85 6.68 17.20
CA ASP A 55 4.14 6.02 18.30
C ASP A 55 2.63 6.06 18.09
N LYS A 56 2.08 7.15 17.54
CA LYS A 56 0.67 7.23 17.13
C LYS A 56 0.32 6.13 16.13
N LYS A 57 1.14 5.96 15.09
CA LYS A 57 0.94 4.90 14.09
C LYS A 57 0.94 3.51 14.73
N LYS A 58 1.87 3.25 15.66
CA LYS A 58 1.94 1.96 16.38
C LYS A 58 0.75 1.73 17.31
N LEU A 59 0.26 2.75 17.97
CA LEU A 59 -0.94 2.67 18.81
C LEU A 59 -2.19 2.43 17.97
N HIS A 60 -2.35 3.10 16.83
CA HIS A 60 -3.44 2.85 15.90
C HIS A 60 -3.45 1.40 15.36
N GLU A 61 -2.29 0.88 14.94
CA GLU A 61 -2.15 -0.52 14.53
C GLU A 61 -2.58 -1.50 15.65
N ARG A 62 -2.21 -1.19 16.89
CA ARG A 62 -2.52 -2.03 18.05
C ARG A 62 -4.00 -2.01 18.39
N ILE A 63 -4.63 -0.85 18.38
CA ILE A 63 -6.09 -0.69 18.59
C ILE A 63 -6.84 -1.45 17.48
N ALA A 64 -6.45 -1.30 16.23
CA ALA A 64 -7.08 -1.99 15.10
C ALA A 64 -7.02 -3.51 15.24
N LYS A 65 -5.87 -4.07 15.62
CA LYS A 65 -5.70 -5.52 15.86
C LYS A 65 -6.56 -6.05 17.00
N LEU A 66 -6.78 -5.25 18.05
CA LEU A 66 -7.62 -5.61 19.19
C LEU A 66 -9.12 -5.46 18.85
N SER A 67 -9.50 -4.40 18.14
CA SER A 67 -10.90 -4.07 17.86
C SER A 67 -11.53 -4.94 16.77
N ASN A 68 -10.78 -5.22 15.69
CA ASN A 68 -11.31 -5.83 14.47
C ASN A 68 -11.03 -7.32 14.35
N GLY A 69 -10.25 -7.88 15.26
CA GLY A 69 -9.85 -9.29 15.21
C GLY A 69 -8.81 -9.58 14.09
N VAL A 70 -8.63 -10.86 13.80
CA VAL A 70 -7.66 -11.33 12.78
C VAL A 70 -8.41 -12.13 11.72
N ALA A 71 -8.33 -11.68 10.48
CA ALA A 71 -8.79 -12.45 9.34
C ALA A 71 -7.68 -13.37 8.83
N VAL A 72 -7.99 -14.64 8.59
CA VAL A 72 -7.04 -15.64 8.07
C VAL A 72 -7.45 -16.02 6.66
N ILE A 73 -6.65 -15.63 5.67
CA ILE A 73 -6.82 -16.02 4.28
C ILE A 73 -6.01 -17.29 4.03
N LYS A 74 -6.68 -18.41 3.75
CA LYS A 74 -6.02 -19.66 3.41
C LYS A 74 -5.76 -19.71 1.91
N VAL A 75 -4.52 -19.92 1.53
CA VAL A 75 -4.08 -20.05 0.13
C VAL A 75 -3.73 -21.50 -0.15
N GLY A 76 -4.22 -22.04 -1.27
CA GLY A 76 -3.88 -23.36 -1.76
C GLY A 76 -3.62 -23.35 -3.26
N ALA A 77 -2.79 -24.28 -3.72
CA ALA A 77 -2.51 -24.51 -5.12
C ALA A 77 -2.08 -25.95 -5.37
N THR A 78 -2.00 -26.36 -6.62
CA THR A 78 -1.63 -27.72 -7.01
C THR A 78 -0.13 -27.96 -6.81
N THR A 79 0.70 -26.91 -6.98
CA THR A 79 2.15 -26.98 -6.81
C THR A 79 2.64 -25.95 -5.79
N GLU A 80 3.83 -26.21 -5.20
CA GLU A 80 4.44 -25.29 -4.25
C GLU A 80 4.81 -23.95 -4.93
N ALA A 81 5.28 -23.97 -6.16
CA ALA A 81 5.62 -22.77 -6.91
C ALA A 81 4.37 -21.89 -7.14
N GLU A 82 3.26 -22.49 -7.56
CA GLU A 82 1.99 -21.79 -7.74
C GLU A 82 1.43 -21.24 -6.41
N MET A 83 1.55 -21.99 -5.33
CA MET A 83 1.13 -21.55 -4.00
C MET A 83 1.94 -20.33 -3.54
N LYS A 84 3.24 -20.32 -3.79
CA LYS A 84 4.13 -19.20 -3.47
C LYS A 84 3.77 -17.95 -4.29
N ASP A 85 3.51 -18.10 -5.58
CA ASP A 85 3.07 -17.00 -6.46
C ASP A 85 1.75 -16.41 -5.98
N LYS A 86 0.74 -17.25 -5.69
CA LYS A 86 -0.54 -16.78 -5.14
C LYS A 86 -0.39 -16.07 -3.81
N LYS A 87 0.49 -16.57 -2.92
CA LYS A 87 0.77 -15.91 -1.64
C LYS A 87 1.36 -14.52 -1.84
N LEU A 88 2.36 -14.39 -2.71
CA LEU A 88 2.99 -13.08 -3.02
C LEU A 88 1.99 -12.09 -3.63
N ARG A 89 1.13 -12.53 -4.53
CA ARG A 89 0.06 -11.67 -5.10
C ARG A 89 -0.93 -11.19 -4.05
N LEU A 90 -1.30 -12.04 -3.09
CA LEU A 90 -2.18 -11.65 -1.99
C LEU A 90 -1.50 -10.67 -1.03
N GLU A 91 -0.23 -10.87 -0.72
CA GLU A 91 0.57 -9.94 0.08
C GLU A 91 0.66 -8.55 -0.58
N ASP A 92 0.92 -8.52 -1.89
CA ASP A 92 0.95 -7.29 -2.69
C ASP A 92 -0.40 -6.57 -2.68
N ALA A 93 -1.49 -7.28 -2.95
CA ALA A 93 -2.84 -6.73 -2.89
C ALA A 93 -3.22 -6.18 -1.51
N LEU A 94 -2.83 -6.85 -0.43
CA LEU A 94 -3.04 -6.39 0.93
C LEU A 94 -2.26 -5.12 1.25
N ASN A 95 -1.00 -5.05 0.81
CA ASN A 95 -0.15 -3.88 1.01
C ASN A 95 -0.68 -2.67 0.21
N ALA A 96 -1.07 -2.88 -1.04
CA ALA A 96 -1.69 -1.85 -1.87
C ALA A 96 -3.01 -1.34 -1.26
N THR A 97 -3.85 -2.24 -0.73
CA THR A 97 -5.11 -1.88 -0.07
C THR A 97 -4.88 -1.06 1.20
N ARG A 98 -3.87 -1.41 2.01
CA ARG A 98 -3.51 -0.64 3.20
C ARG A 98 -3.02 0.74 2.84
N ALA A 99 -2.12 0.85 1.86
CA ALA A 99 -1.62 2.13 1.38
C ALA A 99 -2.78 3.01 0.85
N ALA A 100 -3.71 2.42 0.10
CA ALA A 100 -4.89 3.12 -0.40
C ALA A 100 -5.80 3.67 0.71
N ILE A 101 -5.97 2.94 1.81
CA ILE A 101 -6.76 3.39 2.97
C ILE A 101 -6.03 4.51 3.73
N GLU A 102 -4.71 4.42 3.87
CA GLU A 102 -3.90 5.38 4.64
C GLU A 102 -3.67 6.68 3.86
N GLU A 103 -3.39 6.61 2.55
CA GLU A 103 -2.89 7.73 1.74
C GLU A 103 -3.81 8.11 0.57
N GLY A 104 -4.84 7.31 0.27
CA GLY A 104 -5.70 7.49 -0.90
C GLY A 104 -5.16 6.81 -2.15
N ILE A 105 -5.79 7.12 -3.28
CA ILE A 105 -5.45 6.55 -4.58
C ILE A 105 -5.27 7.63 -5.64
N ILE A 106 -4.48 7.32 -6.66
CA ILE A 106 -4.30 8.11 -7.88
C ILE A 106 -4.58 7.22 -9.09
N ILE A 107 -4.75 7.82 -10.26
CA ILE A 107 -4.90 7.05 -11.50
C ILE A 107 -3.66 6.21 -11.80
N GLY A 108 -3.88 4.98 -12.24
CA GLY A 108 -2.85 3.99 -12.51
C GLY A 108 -2.31 4.02 -13.96
N GLY A 109 -1.73 2.88 -14.37
CA GLY A 109 -1.29 2.68 -15.75
C GLY A 109 -0.16 3.58 -16.23
N GLY A 110 0.53 4.31 -15.34
CA GLY A 110 1.52 5.32 -15.70
C GLY A 110 0.93 6.67 -16.12
N ALA A 111 -0.40 6.80 -16.21
CA ALA A 111 -1.08 8.02 -16.65
C ALA A 111 -0.82 9.21 -15.71
N CYS A 112 -0.91 9.01 -14.38
CA CYS A 112 -0.64 10.07 -13.41
C CYS A 112 0.75 10.67 -13.58
N LEU A 113 1.79 9.85 -13.72
CA LEU A 113 3.17 10.34 -13.89
C LEU A 113 3.36 11.11 -15.20
N ALA A 114 2.74 10.63 -16.28
CA ALA A 114 2.77 11.33 -17.57
C ALA A 114 2.08 12.71 -17.48
N ASN A 115 0.91 12.78 -16.84
CA ASN A 115 0.19 14.04 -16.64
C ASN A 115 1.01 15.03 -15.79
N VAL A 116 1.55 14.58 -14.65
CA VAL A 116 2.44 15.39 -13.80
C VAL A 116 3.66 15.90 -14.57
N SER A 117 4.28 15.06 -15.43
CA SER A 117 5.40 15.50 -16.28
C SER A 117 5.02 16.68 -17.17
N SER A 118 3.80 16.63 -17.74
CA SER A 118 3.30 17.71 -18.61
C SER A 118 3.03 19.01 -17.84
N GLU A 119 2.34 18.93 -16.70
CA GLU A 119 1.97 20.08 -15.88
C GLU A 119 3.21 20.79 -15.33
N VAL A 120 4.10 20.04 -14.69
CA VAL A 120 5.27 20.58 -13.99
C VAL A 120 6.34 21.09 -14.96
N ARG A 121 6.38 20.61 -16.19
CA ARG A 121 7.38 20.99 -17.20
C ARG A 121 7.45 22.50 -17.45
N ASN A 122 6.33 23.20 -17.33
CA ASN A 122 6.27 24.65 -17.54
C ASN A 122 6.62 25.45 -16.28
N GLU A 123 6.47 24.86 -15.11
CA GLU A 123 6.71 25.49 -13.82
C GLU A 123 8.16 25.34 -13.35
N LEU A 124 8.76 24.17 -13.59
CA LEU A 124 10.14 23.88 -13.20
C LEU A 124 11.12 24.35 -14.27
N ARG A 125 11.58 25.59 -14.12
CA ARG A 125 12.60 26.18 -14.99
C ARG A 125 13.80 26.69 -14.20
N SER A 126 14.99 26.54 -14.76
CA SER A 126 16.23 27.02 -14.20
C SER A 126 17.04 27.74 -15.27
N ASP A 127 17.64 28.88 -14.90
CA ASP A 127 18.56 29.64 -15.78
C ASP A 127 19.92 28.93 -15.89
N VAL A 128 20.23 27.97 -14.99
CA VAL A 128 21.46 27.17 -15.05
C VAL A 128 21.21 25.97 -15.98
N LEU A 129 21.93 25.94 -17.10
CA LEU A 129 21.76 24.98 -18.18
C LEU A 129 21.82 23.52 -17.72
N ASP A 130 22.77 23.19 -16.86
CA ASP A 130 22.95 21.81 -16.41
C ASP A 130 21.85 21.37 -15.42
N VAL A 131 21.34 22.28 -14.60
CA VAL A 131 20.17 22.05 -13.75
C VAL A 131 18.93 21.83 -14.63
N GLN A 132 18.73 22.65 -15.66
CA GLN A 132 17.60 22.48 -16.57
C GLN A 132 17.65 21.16 -17.33
N LYS A 133 18.83 20.70 -17.76
CA LYS A 133 18.99 19.36 -18.35
C LYS A 133 18.61 18.27 -17.37
N GLY A 134 19.03 18.35 -16.11
CA GLY A 134 18.67 17.41 -15.06
C GLY A 134 17.15 17.34 -14.84
N ILE A 135 16.48 18.50 -14.76
CA ILE A 135 15.01 18.58 -14.67
C ILE A 135 14.37 17.87 -15.86
N ASN A 136 14.80 18.16 -17.08
CA ASN A 136 14.24 17.55 -18.28
C ASN A 136 14.41 16.03 -18.30
N ILE A 137 15.57 15.50 -17.91
CA ILE A 137 15.82 14.05 -17.83
C ILE A 137 14.81 13.39 -16.86
N VAL A 138 14.58 13.99 -15.70
CA VAL A 138 13.60 13.45 -14.74
C VAL A 138 12.20 13.48 -15.33
N LEU A 139 11.77 14.61 -15.89
CA LEU A 139 10.43 14.77 -16.46
C LEU A 139 10.19 13.80 -17.64
N ASP A 140 11.19 13.61 -18.50
CA ASP A 140 11.10 12.66 -19.61
C ASP A 140 10.99 11.21 -19.10
N SER A 141 11.69 10.87 -18.00
CA SER A 141 11.63 9.54 -17.42
C SER A 141 10.26 9.19 -16.79
N LEU A 142 9.46 10.18 -16.39
CA LEU A 142 8.12 9.95 -15.83
C LEU A 142 7.12 9.34 -16.83
N THR A 143 7.38 9.46 -18.13
CA THR A 143 6.53 8.83 -19.17
C THR A 143 6.89 7.36 -19.41
N ALA A 144 8.07 6.89 -18.97
CA ALA A 144 8.57 5.56 -19.24
C ALA A 144 7.65 4.42 -18.74
N PRO A 145 6.99 4.50 -17.55
CA PRO A 145 6.07 3.46 -17.13
C PRO A 145 4.88 3.27 -18.07
N LEU A 146 4.25 4.35 -18.53
CA LEU A 146 3.14 4.28 -19.50
C LEU A 146 3.61 3.71 -20.82
N TYR A 147 4.76 4.19 -21.34
CA TYR A 147 5.38 3.67 -22.54
C TYR A 147 5.57 2.16 -22.46
N GLN A 148 6.20 1.68 -21.40
CA GLN A 148 6.50 0.26 -21.25
C GLN A 148 5.24 -0.61 -21.10
N ILE A 149 4.21 -0.12 -20.44
CA ILE A 149 2.91 -0.82 -20.33
C ILE A 149 2.27 -0.98 -21.71
N ALA A 150 2.31 0.07 -22.52
CA ALA A 150 1.77 0.04 -23.88
C ALA A 150 2.54 -0.95 -24.78
N GLU A 151 3.88 -0.91 -24.77
CA GLU A 151 4.74 -1.84 -25.51
C GLU A 151 4.50 -3.30 -25.08
N ASN A 152 4.40 -3.57 -23.79
CA ASN A 152 4.14 -4.91 -23.26
C ASN A 152 2.78 -5.47 -23.72
N ALA A 153 1.84 -4.59 -24.03
CA ALA A 153 0.51 -4.95 -24.53
C ALA A 153 0.43 -4.98 -26.06
N GLY A 154 1.54 -4.68 -26.76
CA GLY A 154 1.63 -4.70 -28.22
C GLY A 154 1.16 -3.43 -28.92
N TYR A 155 1.08 -2.32 -28.20
CA TYR A 155 0.77 -1.00 -28.75
C TYR A 155 2.04 -0.16 -28.90
N ASP A 156 2.00 0.83 -29.77
CA ASP A 156 3.08 1.81 -29.93
C ASP A 156 3.12 2.74 -28.71
N GLY A 157 4.18 2.61 -27.90
CA GLY A 157 4.33 3.35 -26.65
C GLY A 157 4.45 4.86 -26.86
N ASP A 158 5.11 5.30 -27.93
CA ASP A 158 5.26 6.72 -28.25
C ASP A 158 3.91 7.34 -28.64
N GLU A 159 3.08 6.62 -29.41
CA GLU A 159 1.74 7.08 -29.76
C GLU A 159 0.85 7.19 -28.52
N ILE A 160 0.89 6.20 -27.63
CA ILE A 160 0.10 6.18 -26.39
C ILE A 160 0.52 7.29 -25.45
N VAL A 161 1.82 7.50 -25.22
CA VAL A 161 2.32 8.60 -24.40
C VAL A 161 1.89 9.95 -24.97
N LYS A 162 2.04 10.16 -26.30
CA LYS A 162 1.63 11.41 -26.94
C LYS A 162 0.15 11.70 -26.78
N LYS A 163 -0.70 10.67 -26.86
CA LYS A 163 -2.14 10.81 -26.66
C LYS A 163 -2.45 11.12 -25.19
N GLN A 164 -1.82 10.43 -24.21
CA GLN A 164 -2.03 10.68 -22.80
C GLN A 164 -1.77 12.14 -22.43
N LEU A 165 -0.69 12.72 -22.94
CA LEU A 165 -0.36 14.13 -22.68
C LEU A 165 -1.38 15.14 -23.25
N ALA A 166 -2.31 14.70 -24.08
CA ALA A 166 -3.38 15.51 -24.66
C ALA A 166 -4.77 15.21 -24.03
N GLU A 167 -4.85 14.17 -23.20
CA GLU A 167 -6.09 13.74 -22.56
C GLU A 167 -6.39 14.54 -21.25
N LYS A 168 -7.57 14.31 -20.69
CA LYS A 168 -7.98 14.90 -19.40
C LYS A 168 -7.33 14.16 -18.24
N ASP A 169 -7.26 14.81 -17.08
CA ASP A 169 -6.52 14.35 -15.91
C ASP A 169 -6.84 12.94 -15.41
N ASN A 170 -8.11 12.52 -15.49
CA ASN A 170 -8.55 11.20 -15.02
C ASN A 170 -8.59 10.13 -16.11
N VAL A 171 -8.32 10.50 -17.36
CA VAL A 171 -8.35 9.55 -18.48
C VAL A 171 -7.00 8.88 -18.62
N GLY A 172 -7.02 7.56 -18.80
CA GLY A 172 -5.83 6.76 -19.04
C GLY A 172 -6.08 5.65 -20.06
N PHE A 173 -4.99 5.03 -20.49
CA PHE A 173 -5.03 3.96 -21.46
C PHE A 173 -5.19 2.58 -20.79
N ASP A 174 -6.35 1.94 -21.00
CA ASP A 174 -6.56 0.53 -20.66
C ASP A 174 -5.86 -0.36 -21.70
N ALA A 175 -4.64 -0.75 -21.40
CA ALA A 175 -3.80 -1.56 -22.27
C ALA A 175 -4.37 -2.98 -22.53
N LYS A 176 -5.24 -3.50 -21.66
CA LYS A 176 -5.87 -4.79 -21.82
C LYS A 176 -6.92 -4.79 -22.93
N ASN A 177 -7.71 -3.71 -23.00
CA ASN A 177 -8.83 -3.58 -23.94
C ASN A 177 -8.55 -2.62 -25.10
N GLY A 178 -7.41 -1.93 -25.10
CA GLY A 178 -7.02 -0.96 -26.12
C GLY A 178 -7.92 0.28 -26.16
N LYS A 179 -8.37 0.76 -25.02
CA LYS A 179 -9.35 1.85 -24.92
C LYS A 179 -8.89 2.94 -23.94
N TRP A 180 -9.34 4.15 -24.19
CA TRP A 180 -9.23 5.28 -23.28
C TRP A 180 -10.42 5.29 -22.35
N VAL A 181 -10.18 5.29 -21.06
CA VAL A 181 -11.23 5.17 -20.03
C VAL A 181 -10.97 6.13 -18.87
N ASP A 182 -12.02 6.49 -18.14
CA ASP A 182 -11.83 7.09 -16.82
C ASP A 182 -11.25 6.03 -15.88
N MET A 183 -10.11 6.34 -15.28
CA MET A 183 -9.33 5.36 -14.49
C MET A 183 -9.86 5.19 -13.07
N PHE A 184 -10.89 5.94 -12.67
CA PHE A 184 -11.58 5.78 -11.38
C PHE A 184 -12.89 4.97 -11.49
N GLU A 185 -13.37 4.68 -12.70
CA GLU A 185 -14.51 3.81 -12.97
C GLU A 185 -14.07 2.34 -13.21
#